data_d8ce041d2e4a7d6e9ad38beeb125440c
#
_entry.id   d8ce041d2e4a7d6e9ad38beeb125440c
#
_cell.length_a   1.000
_cell.length_b   1.000
_cell.length_c   1.000
_cell.angle_alpha   90.00
_cell.angle_beta   90.00
_cell.angle_gamma   90.00
#
_symmetry.space_group_name_H-M   'P 1'
#
loop_
_entity.id
_entity.type
_entity.pdbx_description
1 polymer ?
#
loop_
_entity_poly.entity_id
_entity_poly.type
_entity_poly.pdbx_seq_one_letter_code
_entity_poly.pdbx_strand_id
1 'polypeptide(L)'
;MSEKVVLIVGATGGIGAALARKLAVNGHKLVLVARNADNLSNLAGELPCPSLIVPTDITNPTQVETLMEKIVSHYGRLDVLVNAAGAGVMKQYNKITPEDLDKMLDLNLKGSFYTCQAAANVMKENKAGHICNVVGILGKHSMAMAAAYCASKYGVVGFSKCLADELKRYGIKMTLFYFGGVDTPFWDQVSLKVDRNKMLTAQTAADAIYFAMNAEPQAVPMEINIQPDSHLFF
;
A
#
# COMPACT_ATOMS: atom_id res chain seq x y z
N MET A 1 -14.58 -14.94 -10.58
CA MET A 1 -14.05 -13.55 -10.59
C MET A 1 -13.10 -13.43 -11.77
N SER A 2 -13.05 -12.29 -12.46
CA SER A 2 -12.12 -12.12 -13.59
C SER A 2 -10.69 -11.96 -13.08
N GLU A 3 -9.72 -12.52 -13.78
CA GLU A 3 -8.29 -12.34 -13.57
C GLU A 3 -7.92 -10.84 -13.66
N LYS A 4 -7.17 -10.33 -12.71
CA LYS A 4 -6.69 -8.95 -12.64
C LYS A 4 -5.17 -8.90 -12.62
N VAL A 5 -4.59 -7.86 -13.19
CA VAL A 5 -3.18 -7.50 -13.02
C VAL A 5 -3.07 -6.59 -11.80
N VAL A 6 -2.40 -7.06 -10.74
CA VAL A 6 -2.31 -6.38 -9.45
C VAL A 6 -0.87 -6.02 -9.14
N LEU A 7 -0.60 -4.72 -9.02
CA LEU A 7 0.68 -4.19 -8.55
C LEU A 7 0.67 -4.06 -7.03
N ILE A 8 1.58 -4.74 -6.35
CA ILE A 8 1.77 -4.67 -4.90
C ILE A 8 3.08 -3.96 -4.60
N VAL A 9 3.00 -2.72 -4.17
CA VAL A 9 4.13 -1.93 -3.69
C VAL A 9 4.34 -2.21 -2.20
N GLY A 10 5.56 -2.62 -1.83
CA GLY A 10 5.85 -3.14 -0.50
C GLY A 10 5.49 -4.64 -0.37
N ALA A 11 5.63 -5.40 -1.46
CA ALA A 11 5.24 -6.80 -1.54
C ALA A 11 5.94 -7.69 -0.51
N THR A 12 7.17 -7.37 -0.11
CA THR A 12 7.94 -8.13 0.89
C THR A 12 7.61 -7.76 2.33
N GLY A 13 6.78 -6.73 2.55
CA GLY A 13 6.26 -6.38 3.87
C GLY A 13 5.14 -7.33 4.33
N GLY A 14 4.81 -7.33 5.64
CA GLY A 14 3.83 -8.27 6.19
C GLY A 14 2.48 -8.26 5.46
N ILE A 15 1.86 -7.09 5.29
CA ILE A 15 0.58 -6.95 4.58
C ILE A 15 0.73 -7.30 3.10
N GLY A 16 1.78 -6.79 2.44
CA GLY A 16 2.02 -7.03 1.01
C GLY A 16 2.25 -8.51 0.70
N ALA A 17 3.02 -9.21 1.52
CA ALA A 17 3.29 -10.64 1.35
C ALA A 17 2.03 -11.51 1.61
N ALA A 18 1.25 -11.19 2.65
CA ALA A 18 -0.02 -11.88 2.91
C ALA A 18 -1.00 -11.67 1.74
N LEU A 19 -1.08 -10.46 1.20
CA LEU A 19 -1.91 -10.15 0.04
C LEU A 19 -1.43 -10.88 -1.22
N ALA A 20 -0.12 -10.90 -1.48
CA ALA A 20 0.45 -11.61 -2.63
C ALA A 20 0.07 -13.09 -2.62
N ARG A 21 0.24 -13.78 -1.48
CA ARG A 21 -0.17 -15.18 -1.32
C ARG A 21 -1.67 -15.37 -1.55
N LYS A 22 -2.51 -14.50 -0.99
CA LYS A 22 -3.96 -14.56 -1.18
C LYS A 22 -4.36 -14.39 -2.63
N LEU A 23 -3.78 -13.44 -3.33
CA LEU A 23 -4.11 -13.14 -4.73
C LEU A 23 -3.62 -14.24 -5.68
N ALA A 24 -2.44 -14.82 -5.41
CA ALA A 24 -1.88 -15.90 -6.22
C ALA A 24 -2.77 -17.14 -6.24
N VAL A 25 -3.30 -17.58 -5.09
CA VAL A 25 -4.23 -18.72 -5.01
C VAL A 25 -5.60 -18.42 -5.63
N ASN A 26 -5.94 -17.15 -5.82
CA ASN A 26 -7.17 -16.71 -6.48
C ASN A 26 -6.99 -16.40 -7.97
N GLY A 27 -5.85 -16.74 -8.57
CA GLY A 27 -5.62 -16.70 -10.01
C GLY A 27 -5.39 -15.30 -10.58
N HIS A 28 -4.89 -14.35 -9.78
CA HIS A 28 -4.53 -13.02 -10.26
C HIS A 28 -3.07 -12.98 -10.77
N LYS A 29 -2.79 -12.10 -11.72
CA LYS A 29 -1.44 -11.77 -12.18
C LYS A 29 -0.81 -10.75 -11.26
N LEU A 30 0.38 -11.04 -10.74
CA LEU A 30 1.02 -10.22 -9.73
C LEU A 30 2.25 -9.50 -10.26
N VAL A 31 2.37 -8.24 -9.89
CA VAL A 31 3.60 -7.45 -9.99
C VAL A 31 4.07 -7.17 -8.58
N LEU A 32 5.22 -7.72 -8.20
CA LEU A 32 5.77 -7.62 -6.86
C LEU A 32 6.87 -6.56 -6.84
N VAL A 33 6.69 -5.55 -6.00
CA VAL A 33 7.59 -4.40 -5.89
C VAL A 33 8.07 -4.20 -4.46
N ALA A 34 9.37 -4.17 -4.31
CA ALA A 34 10.14 -3.73 -3.14
C ALA A 34 11.55 -3.33 -3.59
N ARG A 35 12.39 -2.84 -2.68
CA ARG A 35 13.77 -2.46 -3.02
C ARG A 35 14.71 -3.66 -3.15
N ASN A 36 14.53 -4.69 -2.33
CA ASN A 36 15.41 -5.86 -2.27
C ASN A 36 14.94 -6.95 -3.23
N ALA A 37 15.77 -7.26 -4.24
CA ALA A 37 15.49 -8.26 -5.27
C ALA A 37 15.42 -9.69 -4.71
N ASP A 38 16.30 -10.04 -3.76
CA ASP A 38 16.35 -11.38 -3.20
C ASP A 38 15.09 -11.70 -2.39
N ASN A 39 14.62 -10.73 -1.58
CA ASN A 39 13.37 -10.88 -0.83
C ASN A 39 12.15 -11.01 -1.77
N LEU A 40 12.15 -10.30 -2.88
CA LEU A 40 11.10 -10.44 -3.90
C LEU A 40 11.15 -11.83 -4.55
N SER A 41 12.34 -12.31 -4.90
CA SER A 41 12.55 -13.64 -5.51
C SER A 41 12.12 -14.75 -4.55
N ASN A 42 12.46 -14.64 -3.27
CA ASN A 42 12.04 -15.58 -2.25
C ASN A 42 10.50 -15.63 -2.14
N LEU A 43 9.85 -14.45 -2.05
CA LEU A 43 8.39 -14.39 -2.00
C LEU A 43 7.76 -15.00 -3.27
N ALA A 44 8.28 -14.66 -4.46
CA ALA A 44 7.76 -15.20 -5.71
C ALA A 44 7.90 -16.72 -5.80
N GLY A 45 8.98 -17.28 -5.26
CA GLY A 45 9.21 -18.73 -5.19
C GLY A 45 8.21 -19.49 -4.30
N GLU A 46 7.57 -18.78 -3.34
CA GLU A 46 6.51 -19.34 -2.49
C GLU A 46 5.12 -19.34 -3.16
N LEU A 47 4.94 -18.58 -4.24
CA LEU A 47 3.63 -18.40 -4.86
C LEU A 47 3.33 -19.53 -5.87
N PRO A 48 2.07 -19.98 -5.96
CA PRO A 48 1.67 -21.06 -6.88
C PRO A 48 1.62 -20.63 -8.35
N CYS A 49 1.89 -19.37 -8.66
CA CYS A 49 1.85 -18.83 -10.02
C CYS A 49 3.04 -17.90 -10.29
N PRO A 50 3.49 -17.81 -11.56
CA PRO A 50 4.51 -16.83 -11.93
C PRO A 50 4.11 -15.39 -11.59
N SER A 51 5.06 -14.59 -11.13
CA SER A 51 4.88 -13.19 -10.81
C SER A 51 5.95 -12.33 -11.46
N LEU A 52 5.60 -11.13 -11.91
CA LEU A 52 6.56 -10.16 -12.41
C LEU A 52 7.24 -9.48 -11.21
N ILE A 53 8.55 -9.68 -11.07
CA ILE A 53 9.36 -9.07 -10.01
C ILE A 53 10.01 -7.81 -10.57
N VAL A 54 9.79 -6.66 -9.91
CA VAL A 54 10.44 -5.40 -10.31
C VAL A 54 11.01 -4.71 -9.06
N PRO A 55 12.29 -4.90 -8.77
CA PRO A 55 12.96 -4.13 -7.72
C PRO A 55 12.88 -2.64 -8.04
N THR A 56 12.30 -1.85 -7.13
CA THR A 56 12.03 -0.43 -7.37
C THR A 56 12.13 0.35 -6.07
N ASP A 57 12.84 1.46 -6.08
CA ASP A 57 12.73 2.50 -5.06
C ASP A 57 11.64 3.49 -5.49
N ILE A 58 10.50 3.44 -4.80
CA ILE A 58 9.36 4.30 -5.13
C ILE A 58 9.57 5.77 -4.77
N THR A 59 10.64 6.11 -4.04
CA THR A 59 11.01 7.51 -3.79
C THR A 59 11.68 8.16 -5.02
N ASN A 60 12.05 7.34 -6.01
CA ASN A 60 12.62 7.78 -7.29
C ASN A 60 11.55 7.73 -8.39
N PRO A 61 11.06 8.88 -8.89
CA PRO A 61 9.99 8.92 -9.88
C PRO A 61 10.37 8.23 -11.21
N THR A 62 11.62 8.31 -11.65
CA THR A 62 12.08 7.64 -12.89
C THR A 62 12.00 6.11 -12.76
N GLN A 63 12.31 5.55 -11.59
CA GLN A 63 12.14 4.11 -11.37
C GLN A 63 10.66 3.71 -11.37
N VAL A 64 9.76 4.58 -10.88
CA VAL A 64 8.32 4.35 -10.90
C VAL A 64 7.78 4.39 -12.34
N GLU A 65 8.26 5.30 -13.18
CA GLU A 65 7.93 5.33 -14.62
C GLU A 65 8.38 4.05 -15.32
N THR A 66 9.64 3.64 -15.14
CA THR A 66 10.17 2.37 -15.67
C THR A 66 9.39 1.15 -15.19
N LEU A 67 8.92 1.15 -13.93
CA LEU A 67 8.04 0.09 -13.42
C LEU A 67 6.74 0.00 -14.22
N MET A 68 6.08 1.12 -14.51
CA MET A 68 4.84 1.12 -15.29
C MET A 68 5.07 0.65 -16.74
N GLU A 69 6.17 1.08 -17.37
CA GLU A 69 6.57 0.59 -18.71
C GLU A 69 6.72 -0.93 -18.73
N LYS A 70 7.39 -1.51 -17.73
CA LYS A 70 7.53 -2.97 -17.61
C LYS A 70 6.19 -3.68 -17.43
N ILE A 71 5.28 -3.12 -16.62
CA ILE A 71 3.93 -3.68 -16.42
C ILE A 71 3.15 -3.69 -17.74
N VAL A 72 3.14 -2.56 -18.44
CA VAL A 72 2.44 -2.42 -19.72
C VAL A 72 3.04 -3.33 -20.78
N SER A 73 4.37 -3.39 -20.88
CA SER A 73 5.06 -4.29 -21.82
C SER A 73 4.75 -5.77 -21.55
N HIS A 74 4.62 -6.17 -20.27
CA HIS A 74 4.45 -7.58 -19.90
C HIS A 74 2.98 -8.04 -19.90
N TYR A 75 2.06 -7.19 -19.41
CA TYR A 75 0.65 -7.53 -19.22
C TYR A 75 -0.33 -6.73 -20.07
N GLY A 76 0.13 -5.64 -20.72
CA GLY A 76 -0.71 -4.74 -21.52
C GLY A 76 -1.65 -3.84 -20.71
N ARG A 77 -1.75 -4.04 -19.40
CA ARG A 77 -2.71 -3.34 -18.53
C ARG A 77 -2.29 -3.36 -17.06
N LEU A 78 -2.92 -2.49 -16.26
CA LEU A 78 -2.87 -2.53 -14.81
C LEU A 78 -4.30 -2.34 -14.27
N ASP A 79 -4.79 -3.28 -13.48
CA ASP A 79 -6.15 -3.23 -12.94
C ASP A 79 -6.21 -2.71 -11.51
N VAL A 80 -5.22 -3.06 -10.69
CA VAL A 80 -5.18 -2.67 -9.28
C VAL A 80 -3.77 -2.26 -8.88
N LEU A 81 -3.66 -1.12 -8.20
CA LEU A 81 -2.49 -0.73 -7.43
C LEU A 81 -2.79 -0.90 -5.94
N VAL A 82 -1.90 -1.57 -5.21
CA VAL A 82 -1.93 -1.60 -3.74
C VAL A 82 -0.63 -1.00 -3.20
N ASN A 83 -0.72 0.17 -2.61
CA ASN A 83 0.37 0.80 -1.89
C ASN A 83 0.38 0.32 -0.43
N ALA A 84 1.23 -0.68 -0.15
CA ALA A 84 1.45 -1.23 1.18
C ALA A 84 2.87 -0.95 1.72
N ALA A 85 3.69 -0.21 0.97
CA ALA A 85 4.99 0.23 1.45
C ALA A 85 4.84 1.37 2.47
N GLY A 86 5.69 1.35 3.49
CA GLY A 86 5.74 2.40 4.48
C GLY A 86 6.78 2.12 5.56
N ALA A 87 7.21 3.17 6.23
CA ALA A 87 8.08 3.10 7.40
C ALA A 87 7.50 3.97 8.53
N GLY A 88 7.90 3.71 9.76
CA GLY A 88 7.50 4.47 10.93
C GLY A 88 8.71 5.01 11.69
N VAL A 89 8.65 6.28 12.06
CA VAL A 89 9.54 6.90 13.04
C VAL A 89 8.70 7.34 14.21
N MET A 90 8.95 6.75 15.39
CA MET A 90 8.24 7.04 16.62
C MET A 90 9.22 7.61 17.65
N LYS A 91 9.26 8.95 17.76
CA LYS A 91 10.16 9.69 18.65
C LYS A 91 9.43 10.88 19.29
N GLN A 92 9.88 11.31 20.47
CA GLN A 92 9.44 12.58 21.03
C GLN A 92 9.72 13.72 20.04
N TYR A 93 8.84 14.72 19.99
CA TYR A 93 8.90 15.80 19.01
C TYR A 93 10.27 16.51 18.94
N ASN A 94 10.93 16.68 20.09
CA ASN A 94 12.24 17.34 20.22
C ASN A 94 13.43 16.43 19.85
N LYS A 95 13.16 15.16 19.50
CA LYS A 95 14.16 14.16 19.05
C LYS A 95 13.97 13.77 17.59
N ILE A 96 12.96 14.30 16.92
CA ILE A 96 12.75 14.10 15.48
C ILE A 96 13.78 14.97 14.76
N THR A 97 14.60 14.34 13.92
CA THR A 97 15.57 15.06 13.09
C THR A 97 14.98 15.41 11.73
N PRO A 98 15.59 16.35 10.97
CA PRO A 98 15.19 16.60 9.58
C PRO A 98 15.18 15.32 8.73
N GLU A 99 16.17 14.45 8.89
CA GLU A 99 16.28 13.18 8.15
C GLU A 99 15.16 12.19 8.52
N ASP A 100 14.72 12.18 9.78
CA ASP A 100 13.55 11.40 10.19
C ASP A 100 12.29 11.89 9.47
N LEU A 101 12.10 13.20 9.38
CA LEU A 101 10.97 13.80 8.69
C LEU A 101 11.02 13.52 7.18
N ASP A 102 12.18 13.76 6.56
CA ASP A 102 12.39 13.51 5.13
C ASP A 102 12.12 12.05 4.79
N LYS A 103 12.64 11.10 5.58
CA LYS A 103 12.37 9.67 5.40
C LYS A 103 10.87 9.36 5.43
N MET A 104 10.11 9.95 6.33
CA MET A 104 8.66 9.74 6.40
C MET A 104 7.94 10.35 5.20
N LEU A 105 8.30 11.57 4.81
CA LEU A 105 7.67 12.24 3.68
C LEU A 105 8.06 11.60 2.34
N ASP A 106 9.32 11.25 2.15
CA ASP A 106 9.78 10.67 0.88
C ASP A 106 9.14 9.30 0.62
N LEU A 107 9.19 8.39 1.60
CA LEU A 107 8.66 7.05 1.39
C LEU A 107 7.14 7.00 1.46
N ASN A 108 6.56 7.49 2.58
CA ASN A 108 5.13 7.30 2.82
C ASN A 108 4.27 8.21 1.94
N LEU A 109 4.69 9.46 1.73
CA LEU A 109 3.89 10.46 1.00
C LEU A 109 4.28 10.53 -0.47
N LYS A 110 5.52 10.95 -0.77
CA LYS A 110 5.96 11.14 -2.18
C LYS A 110 5.95 9.81 -2.95
N GLY A 111 6.48 8.72 -2.37
CA GLY A 111 6.47 7.40 -3.01
C GLY A 111 5.06 6.91 -3.33
N SER A 112 4.11 7.07 -2.39
CA SER A 112 2.70 6.75 -2.65
C SER A 112 2.07 7.66 -3.70
N PHE A 113 2.43 8.94 -3.72
CA PHE A 113 1.96 9.88 -4.73
C PHE A 113 2.44 9.50 -6.13
N TYR A 114 3.74 9.24 -6.30
CA TYR A 114 4.32 8.87 -7.59
C TYR A 114 3.72 7.59 -8.15
N THR A 115 3.57 6.57 -7.30
CA THR A 115 2.95 5.30 -7.72
C THR A 115 1.48 5.47 -8.09
N CYS A 116 0.71 6.26 -7.34
CA CYS A 116 -0.68 6.58 -7.67
C CYS A 116 -0.80 7.32 -9.00
N GLN A 117 0.03 8.35 -9.22
CA GLN A 117 0.02 9.16 -10.44
C GLN A 117 0.36 8.31 -11.67
N ALA A 118 1.44 7.53 -11.59
CA ALA A 118 1.89 6.69 -12.69
C ALA A 118 0.88 5.56 -13.00
N ALA A 119 0.34 4.90 -11.99
CA ALA A 119 -0.70 3.88 -12.16
C ALA A 119 -1.99 4.46 -12.75
N ALA A 120 -2.41 5.64 -12.28
CA ALA A 120 -3.58 6.32 -12.80
C ALA A 120 -3.45 6.63 -14.31
N ASN A 121 -2.27 7.02 -14.78
CA ASN A 121 -2.03 7.24 -16.21
C ASN A 121 -2.25 5.97 -17.04
N VAL A 122 -1.75 4.82 -16.57
CA VAL A 122 -1.99 3.51 -17.24
C VAL A 122 -3.47 3.13 -17.19
N MET A 123 -4.12 3.29 -16.03
CA MET A 123 -5.53 2.94 -15.84
C MET A 123 -6.49 3.81 -16.66
N LYS A 124 -6.15 5.09 -16.93
CA LYS A 124 -6.96 5.99 -17.75
C LYS A 124 -7.14 5.48 -19.17
N GLU A 125 -6.11 4.89 -19.77
CA GLU A 125 -6.18 4.32 -21.12
C GLU A 125 -7.20 3.18 -21.18
N ASN A 126 -7.33 2.40 -20.12
CA ASN A 126 -8.29 1.31 -20.02
C ASN A 126 -9.67 1.74 -19.49
N LYS A 127 -9.83 3.00 -19.09
CA LYS A 127 -11.03 3.57 -18.46
C LYS A 127 -11.56 2.72 -17.29
N ALA A 128 -10.66 2.07 -16.58
CA ALA A 128 -10.95 1.24 -15.43
C ALA A 128 -9.70 1.07 -14.57
N GLY A 129 -9.89 0.99 -13.26
CA GLY A 129 -8.79 0.73 -12.31
C GLY A 129 -9.24 0.84 -10.87
N HIS A 130 -8.39 0.38 -9.96
CA HIS A 130 -8.62 0.53 -8.54
C HIS A 130 -7.29 0.79 -7.81
N ILE A 131 -7.21 1.92 -7.13
CA ILE A 131 -6.06 2.29 -6.29
C ILE A 131 -6.42 2.05 -4.83
N CYS A 132 -5.62 1.23 -4.15
CA CYS A 132 -5.75 0.84 -2.76
C CYS A 132 -4.57 1.37 -1.96
N ASN A 133 -4.76 2.38 -1.12
CA ASN A 133 -3.72 2.95 -0.29
C ASN A 133 -3.82 2.46 1.16
N VAL A 134 -2.81 1.74 1.65
CA VAL A 134 -2.69 1.36 3.06
C VAL A 134 -2.15 2.55 3.84
N VAL A 135 -3.06 3.29 4.42
CA VAL A 135 -2.77 4.52 5.17
C VAL A 135 -2.35 4.19 6.61
N GLY A 136 -3.14 3.37 7.28
CA GLY A 136 -3.06 3.12 8.72
C GLY A 136 -3.91 4.09 9.53
N ILE A 137 -4.23 3.72 10.76
CA ILE A 137 -5.14 4.48 11.64
C ILE A 137 -4.63 5.89 11.94
N LEU A 138 -3.32 6.09 11.96
CA LEU A 138 -2.69 7.40 12.20
C LEU A 138 -2.75 8.35 10.98
N GLY A 139 -3.49 8.00 9.93
CA GLY A 139 -3.94 8.93 8.91
C GLY A 139 -5.26 9.62 9.24
N LYS A 140 -5.96 9.19 10.31
CA LYS A 140 -7.19 9.80 10.85
C LYS A 140 -7.02 10.31 12.28
N HIS A 141 -6.14 9.69 13.05
CA HIS A 141 -5.95 9.98 14.47
C HIS A 141 -4.51 10.35 14.74
N SER A 142 -4.29 11.07 15.82
CA SER A 142 -2.95 11.43 16.29
C SER A 142 -2.52 10.51 17.43
N MET A 143 -1.21 10.34 17.56
CA MET A 143 -0.60 9.62 18.67
C MET A 143 0.67 10.37 19.09
N ALA A 144 0.89 10.48 20.40
CA ALA A 144 2.16 11.00 20.91
C ALA A 144 3.35 10.24 20.31
N MET A 145 4.45 10.92 20.06
CA MET A 145 5.67 10.39 19.44
C MET A 145 5.56 10.06 17.95
N ALA A 146 4.40 10.20 17.31
CA ALA A 146 4.20 9.84 15.89
C ALA A 146 4.09 11.07 14.96
N ALA A 147 4.57 12.24 15.34
CA ALA A 147 4.32 13.48 14.61
C ALA A 147 4.73 13.42 13.12
N ALA A 148 5.97 13.00 12.82
CA ALA A 148 6.45 12.88 11.43
C ALA A 148 5.67 11.79 10.64
N TYR A 149 5.38 10.68 11.28
CA TYR A 149 4.60 9.60 10.68
C TYR A 149 3.16 10.05 10.38
N CYS A 150 2.47 10.64 11.37
CA CYS A 150 1.12 11.19 11.18
C CYS A 150 1.10 12.22 10.04
N ALA A 151 2.05 13.17 10.01
CA ALA A 151 2.13 14.17 8.94
C ALA A 151 2.17 13.52 7.56
N SER A 152 3.01 12.48 7.39
CA SER A 152 3.09 11.75 6.13
C SER A 152 1.77 11.05 5.77
N LYS A 153 1.12 10.40 6.74
CA LYS A 153 -0.12 9.62 6.50
C LYS A 153 -1.35 10.51 6.29
N TYR A 154 -1.48 11.64 6.99
CA TYR A 154 -2.50 12.65 6.70
C TYR A 154 -2.32 13.23 5.28
N GLY A 155 -1.08 13.46 4.85
CA GLY A 155 -0.78 13.86 3.47
C GLY A 155 -1.26 12.83 2.44
N VAL A 156 -1.08 11.53 2.70
CA VAL A 156 -1.61 10.46 1.84
C VAL A 156 -3.14 10.53 1.74
N VAL A 157 -3.84 10.75 2.84
CA VAL A 157 -5.31 10.91 2.82
C VAL A 157 -5.72 12.11 1.98
N GLY A 158 -5.05 13.26 2.18
CA GLY A 158 -5.36 14.50 1.46
C GLY A 158 -5.27 14.33 -0.05
N PHE A 159 -4.10 13.91 -0.56
CA PHE A 159 -3.94 13.75 -2.01
C PHE A 159 -4.84 12.65 -2.58
N SER A 160 -5.05 11.56 -1.83
CA SER A 160 -5.87 10.45 -2.31
C SER A 160 -7.32 10.88 -2.55
N LYS A 161 -7.89 11.69 -1.67
CA LYS A 161 -9.24 12.23 -1.84
C LYS A 161 -9.34 13.15 -3.07
N CYS A 162 -8.34 14.01 -3.31
CA CYS A 162 -8.27 14.83 -4.52
C CYS A 162 -8.21 13.95 -5.79
N LEU A 163 -7.30 12.95 -5.80
CA LEU A 163 -7.19 12.05 -6.94
C LEU A 163 -8.47 11.24 -7.18
N ALA A 164 -9.15 10.77 -6.12
CA ALA A 164 -10.40 10.05 -6.25
C ALA A 164 -11.45 10.87 -7.00
N ASP A 165 -11.58 12.17 -6.69
CA ASP A 165 -12.48 13.08 -7.36
C ASP A 165 -12.11 13.33 -8.84
N GLU A 166 -10.83 13.47 -9.14
CA GLU A 166 -10.34 13.66 -10.50
C GLU A 166 -10.50 12.39 -11.37
N LEU A 167 -10.28 11.22 -10.76
CA LEU A 167 -10.17 9.94 -11.48
C LEU A 167 -11.52 9.23 -11.68
N LYS A 168 -12.55 9.57 -10.91
CA LYS A 168 -13.88 8.94 -11.04
C LYS A 168 -14.45 9.01 -12.46
N ARG A 169 -14.21 10.10 -13.20
CA ARG A 169 -14.66 10.26 -14.60
C ARG A 169 -14.01 9.27 -15.57
N TYR A 170 -12.90 8.65 -15.17
CA TYR A 170 -12.20 7.62 -15.95
C TYR A 170 -12.52 6.20 -15.46
N GLY A 171 -13.50 6.04 -14.58
CA GLY A 171 -13.85 4.72 -14.01
C GLY A 171 -12.81 4.16 -13.03
N ILE A 172 -11.91 4.99 -12.52
CA ILE A 172 -10.88 4.57 -11.58
C ILE A 172 -11.39 4.79 -10.16
N LYS A 173 -11.38 3.71 -9.37
CA LYS A 173 -11.80 3.69 -7.96
C LYS A 173 -10.62 3.94 -7.03
N MET A 174 -10.91 4.42 -5.82
CA MET A 174 -9.90 4.56 -4.77
C MET A 174 -10.46 4.08 -3.43
N THR A 175 -9.65 3.29 -2.70
CA THR A 175 -9.94 2.84 -1.33
C THR A 175 -8.79 3.19 -0.41
N LEU A 176 -9.12 3.77 0.74
CA LEU A 176 -8.18 4.06 1.82
C LEU A 176 -8.38 3.05 2.96
N PHE A 177 -7.30 2.41 3.37
CA PHE A 177 -7.32 1.43 4.46
C PHE A 177 -6.70 2.02 5.72
N TYR A 178 -7.47 2.10 6.78
CA TYR A 178 -7.06 2.57 8.10
C TYR A 178 -6.97 1.40 9.05
N PHE A 179 -5.85 0.66 8.95
CA PHE A 179 -5.59 -0.42 9.90
C PHE A 179 -4.98 0.13 11.18
N GLY A 180 -5.44 -0.38 12.32
CA GLY A 180 -4.76 -0.24 13.60
C GLY A 180 -3.43 -0.98 13.60
N GLY A 181 -2.89 -1.35 14.74
CA GLY A 181 -1.68 -2.14 14.80
C GLY A 181 -1.83 -3.48 14.09
N VAL A 182 -0.98 -3.74 13.08
CA VAL A 182 -0.91 -5.02 12.37
C VAL A 182 0.42 -5.67 12.68
N ASP A 183 0.43 -6.92 13.13
CA ASP A 183 1.64 -7.68 13.44
C ASP A 183 2.45 -7.97 12.17
N THR A 184 3.49 -7.19 11.97
CA THR A 184 4.37 -7.21 10.78
C THR A 184 5.78 -6.79 11.15
N PRO A 185 6.79 -7.04 10.30
CA PRO A 185 8.16 -6.55 10.48
C PRO A 185 8.29 -5.01 10.56
N PHE A 186 7.24 -4.25 10.29
CA PHE A 186 7.21 -2.80 10.50
C PHE A 186 7.62 -2.44 11.94
N TRP A 187 7.18 -3.20 12.92
CA TRP A 187 7.43 -2.94 14.34
C TRP A 187 8.86 -3.25 14.78
N ASP A 188 9.62 -4.02 14.01
CA ASP A 188 11.03 -4.33 14.31
C ASP A 188 11.92 -3.09 14.16
N GLN A 189 11.47 -2.09 13.41
CA GLN A 189 12.16 -0.82 13.14
C GLN A 189 11.66 0.34 14.01
N VAL A 190 10.66 0.12 14.84
CA VAL A 190 10.01 1.16 15.65
C VAL A 190 10.44 1.02 17.10
N SER A 191 10.88 2.13 17.72
CA SER A 191 11.41 2.14 19.10
C SER A 191 10.33 2.02 20.19
N LEU A 192 9.10 1.63 19.87
CA LEU A 192 8.02 1.45 20.81
C LEU A 192 7.93 -0.02 21.26
N LYS A 193 7.76 -0.23 22.56
CA LYS A 193 7.36 -1.54 23.08
C LYS A 193 5.88 -1.75 22.82
N VAL A 194 5.55 -2.72 21.99
CA VAL A 194 4.18 -3.07 21.60
C VAL A 194 3.88 -4.53 21.92
N ASP A 195 2.67 -4.83 22.33
CA ASP A 195 2.21 -6.21 22.50
C ASP A 195 1.65 -6.72 21.17
N ARG A 196 2.48 -7.43 20.40
CA ARG A 196 2.12 -7.92 19.06
C ARG A 196 1.00 -8.95 19.08
N ASN A 197 0.78 -9.64 20.20
CA ASN A 197 -0.32 -10.61 20.34
C ASN A 197 -1.70 -9.95 20.34
N LYS A 198 -1.75 -8.64 20.59
CA LYS A 198 -2.97 -7.83 20.57
C LYS A 198 -3.21 -7.10 19.26
N MET A 199 -2.38 -7.34 18.26
CA MET A 199 -2.50 -6.70 16.95
C MET A 199 -3.33 -7.53 15.98
N LEU A 200 -3.80 -6.87 14.94
CA LEU A 200 -4.39 -7.55 13.78
C LEU A 200 -3.34 -8.42 13.10
N THR A 201 -3.76 -9.53 12.50
CA THR A 201 -2.87 -10.30 11.62
C THR A 201 -2.70 -9.61 10.26
N ALA A 202 -1.59 -9.85 9.59
CA ALA A 202 -1.41 -9.40 8.20
C ALA A 202 -2.46 -9.99 7.27
N GLN A 203 -2.98 -11.19 7.57
CA GLN A 203 -4.05 -11.83 6.83
C GLN A 203 -5.36 -11.05 6.91
N THR A 204 -5.74 -10.53 8.08
CA THR A 204 -6.92 -9.68 8.23
C THR A 204 -6.85 -8.45 7.33
N ALA A 205 -5.68 -7.80 7.26
CA ALA A 205 -5.48 -6.67 6.37
C ALA A 205 -5.57 -7.08 4.88
N ALA A 206 -4.97 -8.22 4.51
CA ALA A 206 -5.04 -8.75 3.15
C ALA A 206 -6.48 -9.11 2.75
N ASP A 207 -7.28 -9.66 3.67
CA ASP A 207 -8.68 -10.01 3.43
C ASP A 207 -9.55 -8.77 3.19
N ALA A 208 -9.31 -7.69 3.93
CA ALA A 208 -9.99 -6.41 3.71
C ALA A 208 -9.66 -5.78 2.36
N ILE A 209 -8.38 -5.84 1.95
CA ILE A 209 -7.95 -5.35 0.62
C ILE A 209 -8.59 -6.21 -0.48
N TYR A 210 -8.57 -7.53 -0.31
CA TYR A 210 -9.19 -8.45 -1.26
C TYR A 210 -10.70 -8.22 -1.40
N PHE A 211 -11.40 -7.97 -0.29
CA PHE A 211 -12.81 -7.58 -0.29
C PHE A 211 -13.05 -6.32 -1.14
N ALA A 212 -12.28 -5.25 -0.89
CA ALA A 212 -12.45 -4.00 -1.62
C ALA A 212 -12.21 -4.14 -3.12
N MET A 213 -11.17 -4.90 -3.51
CA MET A 213 -10.84 -5.15 -4.91
C MET A 213 -11.92 -5.92 -5.67
N ASN A 214 -12.74 -6.68 -4.96
CA ASN A 214 -13.77 -7.56 -5.52
C ASN A 214 -15.20 -7.11 -5.18
N ALA A 215 -15.37 -5.89 -4.68
CA ALA A 215 -16.69 -5.29 -4.52
C ALA A 215 -17.42 -5.22 -5.87
N GLU A 216 -18.74 -5.18 -5.83
CA GLU A 216 -19.56 -5.08 -7.05
C GLU A 216 -19.11 -3.91 -7.94
N PRO A 217 -19.27 -4.03 -9.28
CA PRO A 217 -18.76 -3.03 -10.22
C PRO A 217 -19.20 -1.60 -9.91
N GLN A 218 -20.43 -1.40 -9.42
CA GLN A 218 -20.98 -0.10 -9.04
C GLN A 218 -20.63 0.34 -7.62
N ALA A 219 -20.07 -0.55 -6.78
CA ALA A 219 -19.71 -0.24 -5.41
C ALA A 219 -18.24 0.22 -5.30
N VAL A 220 -18.01 1.20 -4.44
CA VAL A 220 -16.67 1.64 -4.06
C VAL A 220 -16.58 1.68 -2.54
N PRO A 221 -15.91 0.73 -1.89
CA PRO A 221 -15.55 0.86 -0.49
C PRO A 221 -14.52 1.98 -0.32
N MET A 222 -14.96 3.21 -0.09
CA MET A 222 -14.07 4.38 -0.10
C MET A 222 -13.07 4.37 1.05
N GLU A 223 -13.52 3.96 2.24
CA GLU A 223 -12.71 3.89 3.44
C GLU A 223 -13.02 2.62 4.22
N ILE A 224 -12.01 1.86 4.56
CA ILE A 224 -12.12 0.67 5.41
C ILE A 224 -11.27 0.88 6.66
N ASN A 225 -11.93 0.88 7.82
CA ASN A 225 -11.29 1.01 9.12
C ASN A 225 -11.41 -0.32 9.88
N ILE A 226 -10.26 -0.91 10.23
CA ILE A 226 -10.19 -2.12 11.05
C ILE A 226 -9.13 -1.93 12.13
N GLN A 227 -9.53 -2.11 13.37
CA GLN A 227 -8.65 -1.94 14.52
C GLN A 227 -8.72 -3.17 15.42
N PRO A 228 -7.64 -3.49 16.16
CA PRO A 228 -7.71 -4.49 17.19
C PRO A 228 -8.66 -4.01 18.32
N ASP A 229 -9.43 -4.90 18.88
CA ASP A 229 -10.38 -4.61 19.97
C ASP A 229 -9.70 -4.09 21.23
N SER A 230 -8.43 -4.44 21.41
CA SER A 230 -7.63 -4.01 22.56
C SER A 230 -7.15 -2.56 22.48
N HIS A 231 -7.28 -1.88 21.33
CA HIS A 231 -6.78 -0.51 21.14
C HIS A 231 -7.57 0.20 20.04
N LEU A 232 -8.65 0.87 20.45
CA LEU A 232 -9.57 1.55 19.54
C LEU A 232 -9.34 3.08 19.55
N PHE A 233 -9.29 3.67 18.37
CA PHE A 233 -9.42 5.10 18.15
C PHE A 233 -10.83 5.36 17.59
N PHE A 234 -11.59 6.24 18.22
CA PHE A 234 -12.93 6.66 17.81
C PHE A 234 -12.94 8.02 17.17
#